data_5ed4f6656f15bfb07ac4f7b88b1204a2
#
_entry.id   5ed4f6656f15bfb07ac4f7b88b1204a2
#
_cell.length_a   1.000
_cell.length_b   1.000
_cell.length_c   1.000
_cell.angle_alpha   90.00
_cell.angle_beta   90.00
_cell.angle_gamma   90.00
#
_symmetry.space_group_name_H-M   'P 1'
#
loop_
_entity.id
_entity.type
_entity.pdbx_description
1 polymer ?
#
loop_
_entity_poly.entity_id
_entity_poly.type
_entity_poly.pdbx_seq_one_letter_code
_entity_poly.pdbx_strand_id
1 'polypeptide(L)'
;MQGSAGSPVRAVWTDYGGVLEVPSTKVTVANFCGKIGISPQQLLTAMEKVAASYGVDLLAPLDTPLVTQEEWSAQVEDVLRADEGVDVDLSDFPARWFEGRTANEPWVAHLRRLNAGGVFVGLMSNMVPAWDEHWRRVVDPEGLFKELVMSFEVGSRKPETGIFRVAEERTGFLPHECVLIDDIEKNCAGARQAGWHAIHFTDPAQAISELNALLGADRPE
;
A
#
# COMPACT_ATOMS: atom_id res chain seq x y z
N MET A 1 -12.46 10.81 38.26
CA MET A 1 -11.66 10.98 37.01
C MET A 1 -12.49 10.43 35.89
N GLN A 2 -13.16 11.30 35.12
CA GLN A 2 -13.90 10.89 33.93
C GLN A 2 -12.85 10.56 32.86
N GLY A 3 -12.76 9.29 32.48
CA GLY A 3 -11.98 8.89 31.34
C GLY A 3 -12.51 9.63 30.10
N SER A 4 -11.66 10.45 29.48
CA SER A 4 -11.93 11.02 28.16
C SER A 4 -12.21 9.87 27.21
N ALA A 5 -13.46 9.66 26.88
CA ALA A 5 -13.81 8.83 25.73
C ALA A 5 -13.18 9.55 24.53
N GLY A 6 -12.11 8.98 23.98
CA GLY A 6 -11.50 9.51 22.76
C GLY A 6 -12.56 9.70 21.70
N SER A 7 -12.47 10.76 20.90
CA SER A 7 -13.37 10.94 19.76
C SER A 7 -13.33 9.69 18.88
N PRO A 8 -14.48 9.20 18.40
CA PRO A 8 -14.51 7.97 17.60
C PRO A 8 -13.72 8.15 16.29
N VAL A 9 -13.15 7.05 15.78
CA VAL A 9 -12.58 7.02 14.45
C VAL A 9 -13.65 7.39 13.42
N ARG A 10 -13.29 8.26 12.47
CA ARG A 10 -14.18 8.81 11.44
C ARG A 10 -13.63 8.64 10.02
N ALA A 11 -12.31 8.49 9.90
CA ALA A 11 -11.62 8.34 8.63
C ALA A 11 -10.85 7.02 8.60
N VAL A 12 -11.20 6.19 7.65
CA VAL A 12 -10.58 4.88 7.37
C VAL A 12 -9.68 5.04 6.16
N TRP A 13 -8.39 4.75 6.34
CA TRP A 13 -7.41 4.76 5.27
C TRP A 13 -6.89 3.35 5.06
N THR A 14 -6.96 2.85 3.85
CA THR A 14 -6.48 1.51 3.50
C THR A 14 -5.25 1.60 2.62
N ASP A 15 -4.30 0.66 2.79
CA ASP A 15 -3.28 0.42 1.79
C ASP A 15 -3.84 -0.33 0.58
N TYR A 16 -3.09 -0.35 -0.51
CA TYR A 16 -3.39 -1.11 -1.71
C TYR A 16 -2.74 -2.50 -1.68
N GLY A 17 -1.40 -2.56 -1.66
CA GLY A 17 -0.63 -3.78 -1.78
C GLY A 17 -0.86 -4.75 -0.62
N GLY A 18 -1.23 -6.01 -0.91
CA GLY A 18 -1.48 -7.01 0.13
C GLY A 18 -2.76 -6.80 0.96
N VAL A 19 -3.51 -5.71 0.72
CA VAL A 19 -4.76 -5.38 1.43
C VAL A 19 -5.95 -5.38 0.47
N LEU A 20 -5.91 -4.55 -0.56
CA LEU A 20 -7.01 -4.40 -1.53
C LEU A 20 -6.99 -5.43 -2.65
N GLU A 21 -5.90 -6.17 -2.81
CA GLU A 21 -5.71 -7.12 -3.90
C GLU A 21 -5.28 -8.50 -3.43
N VAL A 22 -5.55 -9.50 -4.26
CA VAL A 22 -5.08 -10.87 -4.11
C VAL A 22 -4.48 -11.36 -5.44
N PRO A 23 -3.52 -12.31 -5.44
CA PRO A 23 -2.93 -12.93 -4.25
C PRO A 23 -2.01 -11.99 -3.47
N SER A 24 -1.60 -12.41 -2.27
CA SER A 24 -0.67 -11.64 -1.44
C SER A 24 0.63 -11.31 -2.18
N THR A 25 1.30 -10.24 -1.78
CA THR A 25 2.56 -9.79 -2.37
C THR A 25 3.58 -10.91 -2.50
N LYS A 26 3.71 -11.78 -1.48
CA LYS A 26 4.64 -12.93 -1.52
C LYS A 26 4.32 -13.90 -2.66
N VAL A 27 3.06 -14.23 -2.89
CA VAL A 27 2.63 -15.13 -3.99
C VAL A 27 2.85 -14.44 -5.32
N THR A 28 2.56 -13.15 -5.42
CA THR A 28 2.79 -12.37 -6.64
C THR A 28 4.25 -12.35 -7.04
N VAL A 29 5.16 -12.06 -6.09
CA VAL A 29 6.60 -12.09 -6.34
C VAL A 29 7.05 -13.46 -6.84
N ALA A 30 6.58 -14.54 -6.20
CA ALA A 30 6.94 -15.90 -6.62
C ALA A 30 6.45 -16.22 -8.05
N ASN A 31 5.22 -15.83 -8.38
CA ASN A 31 4.63 -16.03 -9.71
C ASN A 31 5.39 -15.22 -10.77
N PHE A 32 5.66 -13.94 -10.48
CA PHE A 32 6.42 -13.06 -11.37
C PHE A 32 7.81 -13.63 -11.64
N CYS A 33 8.57 -13.96 -10.60
CA CYS A 33 9.92 -14.50 -10.73
C CYS A 33 9.93 -15.82 -11.50
N GLY A 34 8.93 -16.71 -11.24
CA GLY A 34 8.81 -17.97 -11.99
C GLY A 34 8.60 -17.77 -13.50
N LYS A 35 7.90 -16.72 -13.91
CA LYS A 35 7.68 -16.40 -15.34
C LYS A 35 8.91 -15.88 -16.04
N ILE A 36 9.80 -15.20 -15.34
CA ILE A 36 11.04 -14.65 -15.90
C ILE A 36 12.29 -15.49 -15.61
N GLY A 37 12.11 -16.64 -14.95
CA GLY A 37 13.17 -17.63 -14.74
C GLY A 37 14.21 -17.28 -13.67
N ILE A 38 13.84 -16.45 -12.68
CA ILE A 38 14.68 -16.12 -11.53
C ILE A 38 14.00 -16.50 -10.21
N SER A 39 14.75 -16.54 -9.13
CA SER A 39 14.20 -16.70 -7.79
C SER A 39 13.75 -15.36 -7.20
N PRO A 40 12.78 -15.36 -6.26
CA PRO A 40 12.43 -14.18 -5.48
C PRO A 40 13.62 -13.51 -4.79
N GLN A 41 14.59 -14.32 -4.33
CA GLN A 41 15.79 -13.80 -3.65
C GLN A 41 16.70 -13.03 -4.61
N GLN A 42 16.89 -13.52 -5.84
CA GLN A 42 17.69 -12.82 -6.86
C GLN A 42 17.07 -11.46 -7.19
N LEU A 43 15.75 -11.42 -7.42
CA LEU A 43 15.04 -10.16 -7.65
C LEU A 43 15.20 -9.20 -6.47
N LEU A 44 14.93 -9.66 -5.25
CA LEU A 44 15.04 -8.85 -4.04
C LEU A 44 16.46 -8.27 -3.88
N THR A 45 17.50 -9.10 -4.02
CA THR A 45 18.90 -8.66 -3.91
C THR A 45 19.27 -7.61 -4.96
N ALA A 46 18.79 -7.79 -6.20
CA ALA A 46 19.02 -6.80 -7.25
C ALA A 46 18.32 -5.46 -6.95
N MET A 47 17.06 -5.52 -6.50
CA MET A 47 16.31 -4.33 -6.09
C MET A 47 16.98 -3.60 -4.90
N GLU A 48 17.46 -4.34 -3.90
CA GLU A 48 18.19 -3.77 -2.75
C GLU A 48 19.46 -3.05 -3.20
N LYS A 49 20.24 -3.62 -4.13
CA LYS A 49 21.44 -2.98 -4.67
C LYS A 49 21.13 -1.71 -5.45
N VAL A 50 20.09 -1.74 -6.27
CA VAL A 50 19.63 -0.54 -6.98
C VAL A 50 19.19 0.52 -5.98
N ALA A 51 18.36 0.19 -5.01
CA ALA A 51 17.88 1.12 -3.98
C ALA A 51 19.04 1.72 -3.16
N ALA A 52 20.03 0.90 -2.80
CA ALA A 52 21.21 1.34 -2.06
C ALA A 52 22.04 2.39 -2.83
N SER A 53 22.06 2.37 -4.16
CA SER A 53 22.75 3.40 -4.98
C SER A 53 22.10 4.78 -4.84
N TYR A 54 20.83 4.83 -4.46
CA TYR A 54 20.06 6.05 -4.15
C TYR A 54 20.00 6.37 -2.65
N GLY A 55 20.55 5.49 -1.79
CA GLY A 55 20.52 5.66 -0.34
C GLY A 55 19.13 5.47 0.29
N VAL A 56 18.27 4.68 -0.33
CA VAL A 56 16.87 4.46 0.07
C VAL A 56 16.52 2.97 0.10
N ASP A 57 15.29 2.64 0.54
CA ASP A 57 14.79 1.27 0.66
C ASP A 57 14.13 0.79 -0.64
N LEU A 58 14.34 -0.46 -1.02
CA LEU A 58 13.66 -1.27 -2.07
C LEU A 58 12.98 -0.47 -3.20
N LEU A 59 11.68 -0.24 -3.11
CA LEU A 59 10.87 0.45 -4.13
C LEU A 59 10.87 1.98 -3.99
N ALA A 60 11.53 2.53 -2.98
CA ALA A 60 11.58 3.97 -2.80
C ALA A 60 12.10 4.75 -4.02
N PRO A 61 13.04 4.24 -4.84
CA PRO A 61 13.42 4.93 -6.07
C PRO A 61 12.26 5.15 -7.02
N LEU A 62 11.28 4.26 -7.04
CA LEU A 62 10.09 4.31 -7.91
C LEU A 62 8.91 5.02 -7.26
N ASP A 63 8.62 4.72 -5.99
CA ASP A 63 7.42 5.23 -5.30
C ASP A 63 7.60 6.64 -4.68
N THR A 64 8.84 7.16 -4.69
CA THR A 64 9.18 8.59 -4.54
C THR A 64 10.04 9.00 -5.74
N PRO A 65 9.49 9.21 -6.93
CA PRO A 65 10.08 8.97 -8.24
C PRO A 65 11.45 9.64 -8.45
N LEU A 66 12.50 8.95 -7.99
CA LEU A 66 13.90 9.33 -8.20
C LEU A 66 14.36 8.87 -9.58
N VAL A 67 13.73 7.80 -10.11
CA VAL A 67 13.98 7.24 -11.43
C VAL A 67 12.64 6.84 -12.08
N THR A 68 12.66 6.70 -13.41
CA THR A 68 11.52 6.12 -14.14
C THR A 68 11.48 4.60 -13.99
N GLN A 69 10.35 3.99 -14.33
CA GLN A 69 10.22 2.53 -14.33
C GLN A 69 11.20 1.88 -15.31
N GLU A 70 11.42 2.48 -16.48
CA GLU A 70 12.34 1.99 -17.50
C GLU A 70 13.79 2.01 -17.01
N GLU A 71 14.22 3.13 -16.41
CA GLU A 71 15.57 3.26 -15.85
C GLU A 71 15.81 2.28 -14.72
N TRP A 72 14.83 2.12 -13.83
CA TRP A 72 14.92 1.16 -12.73
C TRP A 72 14.97 -0.28 -13.25
N SER A 73 14.13 -0.65 -14.22
CA SER A 73 14.13 -1.98 -14.84
C SER A 73 15.51 -2.29 -15.44
N ALA A 74 16.08 -1.36 -16.21
CA ALA A 74 17.41 -1.53 -16.79
C ALA A 74 18.51 -1.71 -15.72
N GLN A 75 18.45 -0.94 -14.63
CA GLN A 75 19.41 -1.09 -13.52
C GLN A 75 19.29 -2.45 -12.82
N VAL A 76 18.07 -2.95 -12.60
CA VAL A 76 17.84 -4.29 -12.01
C VAL A 76 18.33 -5.38 -12.94
N GLU A 77 18.08 -5.27 -14.25
CA GLU A 77 18.61 -6.19 -15.28
C GLU A 77 20.15 -6.23 -15.28
N ASP A 78 20.77 -5.06 -15.21
CA ASP A 78 22.24 -4.95 -15.18
C ASP A 78 22.84 -5.61 -13.92
N VAL A 79 22.21 -5.45 -12.76
CA VAL A 79 22.64 -6.11 -11.52
C VAL A 79 22.47 -7.63 -11.63
N LEU A 80 21.34 -8.12 -12.14
CA LEU A 80 21.09 -9.56 -12.32
C LEU A 80 22.10 -10.18 -13.30
N ARG A 81 22.42 -9.48 -14.37
CA ARG A 81 23.43 -9.94 -15.35
C ARG A 81 24.84 -9.97 -14.75
N ALA A 82 25.21 -8.91 -14.02
CA ALA A 82 26.54 -8.78 -13.46
C ALA A 82 26.82 -9.78 -12.32
N ASP A 83 25.86 -9.95 -11.41
CA ASP A 83 26.05 -10.73 -10.19
C ASP A 83 25.70 -12.22 -10.35
N GLU A 84 24.66 -12.51 -11.14
CA GLU A 84 24.08 -13.85 -11.24
C GLU A 84 24.28 -14.48 -12.62
N GLY A 85 24.76 -13.70 -13.61
CA GLY A 85 24.88 -14.14 -15.00
C GLY A 85 23.54 -14.44 -15.66
N VAL A 86 22.46 -13.83 -15.16
CA VAL A 86 21.07 -14.06 -15.63
C VAL A 86 20.64 -12.87 -16.48
N ASP A 87 20.17 -13.18 -17.68
CA ASP A 87 19.64 -12.20 -18.63
C ASP A 87 18.11 -12.28 -18.58
N VAL A 88 17.48 -11.20 -18.13
CA VAL A 88 16.01 -11.08 -18.04
C VAL A 88 15.55 -9.82 -18.77
N ASP A 89 14.29 -9.79 -19.18
CA ASP A 89 13.63 -8.63 -19.75
C ASP A 89 12.57 -8.12 -18.77
N LEU A 90 12.79 -6.95 -18.20
CA LEU A 90 11.87 -6.25 -17.28
C LEU A 90 11.20 -5.03 -17.93
N SER A 91 11.29 -4.86 -19.24
CA SER A 91 10.71 -3.71 -19.95
C SER A 91 9.18 -3.59 -19.72
N ASP A 92 8.49 -4.72 -19.55
CA ASP A 92 7.04 -4.80 -19.34
C ASP A 92 6.70 -5.17 -17.87
N PHE A 93 7.55 -4.73 -16.95
CA PHE A 93 7.42 -5.07 -15.52
C PHE A 93 6.02 -4.77 -14.95
N PRO A 94 5.42 -3.58 -15.13
CA PRO A 94 4.11 -3.27 -14.55
C PRO A 94 3.02 -4.23 -15.04
N ALA A 95 2.92 -4.49 -16.34
CA ALA A 95 1.89 -5.36 -16.90
C ALA A 95 2.00 -6.79 -16.36
N ARG A 96 3.24 -7.34 -16.32
CA ARG A 96 3.49 -8.69 -15.77
C ARG A 96 3.29 -8.76 -14.25
N TRP A 97 3.61 -7.68 -13.54
CA TRP A 97 3.43 -7.59 -12.09
C TRP A 97 1.95 -7.63 -11.68
N PHE A 98 1.09 -7.01 -12.46
CA PHE A 98 -0.36 -6.99 -12.21
C PHE A 98 -1.12 -8.17 -12.84
N GLU A 99 -0.46 -9.03 -13.61
CA GLU A 99 -1.11 -10.17 -14.26
C GLU A 99 -1.67 -11.16 -13.25
N GLY A 100 -2.98 -11.45 -13.37
CA GLY A 100 -3.69 -12.40 -12.50
C GLY A 100 -4.05 -11.87 -11.12
N ARG A 101 -3.85 -10.58 -10.85
CA ARG A 101 -4.32 -9.94 -9.63
C ARG A 101 -5.81 -9.62 -9.74
N THR A 102 -6.51 -9.78 -8.64
CA THR A 102 -7.93 -9.43 -8.51
C THR A 102 -8.17 -8.70 -7.20
N ALA A 103 -9.31 -8.02 -7.12
CA ALA A 103 -9.72 -7.34 -5.90
C ALA A 103 -9.90 -8.33 -4.74
N ASN A 104 -9.52 -7.92 -3.54
CA ASN A 104 -9.87 -8.58 -2.30
C ASN A 104 -11.34 -8.26 -1.97
N GLU A 105 -12.26 -8.94 -2.66
CA GLU A 105 -13.68 -8.62 -2.63
C GLU A 105 -14.30 -8.53 -1.22
N PRO A 106 -13.98 -9.41 -0.25
CA PRO A 106 -14.52 -9.27 1.11
C PRO A 106 -14.16 -7.93 1.75
N TRP A 107 -12.92 -7.46 1.56
CA TRP A 107 -12.46 -6.19 2.11
C TRP A 107 -13.02 -4.99 1.32
N VAL A 108 -12.95 -5.02 0.01
CA VAL A 108 -13.49 -3.97 -0.87
C VAL A 108 -15.00 -3.76 -0.63
N ALA A 109 -15.77 -4.85 -0.54
CA ALA A 109 -17.21 -4.78 -0.24
C ALA A 109 -17.49 -4.18 1.14
N HIS A 110 -16.63 -4.45 2.14
CA HIS A 110 -16.76 -3.84 3.46
C HIS A 110 -16.51 -2.32 3.39
N LEU A 111 -15.45 -1.88 2.73
CA LEU A 111 -15.16 -0.46 2.55
C LEU A 111 -16.28 0.28 1.80
N ARG A 112 -16.87 -0.34 0.78
CA ARG A 112 -18.03 0.23 0.08
C ARG A 112 -19.23 0.42 1.01
N ARG A 113 -19.52 -0.54 1.91
CA ARG A 113 -20.59 -0.39 2.92
C ARG A 113 -20.30 0.75 3.89
N LEU A 114 -19.06 0.87 4.37
CA LEU A 114 -18.65 1.96 5.26
C LEU A 114 -18.84 3.33 4.58
N ASN A 115 -18.36 3.45 3.33
CA ASN A 115 -18.52 4.69 2.55
C ASN A 115 -20.00 5.03 2.32
N ALA A 116 -20.84 4.05 1.96
CA ALA A 116 -22.29 4.24 1.83
C ALA A 116 -22.98 4.62 3.15
N GLY A 117 -22.45 4.15 4.29
CA GLY A 117 -22.89 4.53 5.64
C GLY A 117 -22.36 5.88 6.13
N GLY A 118 -21.61 6.63 5.30
CA GLY A 118 -21.11 7.97 5.62
C GLY A 118 -19.75 8.00 6.34
N VAL A 119 -19.11 6.86 6.54
CA VAL A 119 -17.71 6.80 7.02
C VAL A 119 -16.78 7.27 5.90
N PHE A 120 -15.83 8.13 6.22
CA PHE A 120 -14.81 8.51 5.25
C PHE A 120 -13.89 7.33 4.95
N VAL A 121 -13.73 7.00 3.67
CA VAL A 121 -12.81 5.96 3.19
C VAL A 121 -11.82 6.58 2.21
N GLY A 122 -10.53 6.51 2.53
CA GLY A 122 -9.42 6.96 1.68
C GLY A 122 -8.46 5.82 1.35
N LEU A 123 -7.70 6.00 0.29
CA LEU A 123 -6.57 5.15 -0.07
C LEU A 123 -5.27 5.88 0.21
N MET A 124 -4.34 5.23 0.92
CA MET A 124 -2.99 5.73 1.17
C MET A 124 -1.98 4.65 0.80
N SER A 125 -1.24 4.85 -0.28
CA SER A 125 -0.34 3.82 -0.80
C SER A 125 1.05 4.35 -1.19
N ASN A 126 2.07 3.54 -0.90
CA ASN A 126 3.37 3.68 -1.52
C ASN A 126 3.26 3.14 -2.94
N MET A 127 2.96 4.03 -3.89
CA MET A 127 2.57 3.67 -5.24
C MET A 127 3.59 4.18 -6.25
N VAL A 128 3.85 3.38 -7.27
CA VAL A 128 4.71 3.72 -8.39
C VAL A 128 3.88 4.40 -9.49
N PRO A 129 4.33 5.52 -10.07
CA PRO A 129 3.55 6.23 -11.12
C PRO A 129 3.13 5.34 -12.29
N ALA A 130 4.06 4.51 -12.80
CA ALA A 130 3.81 3.60 -13.91
C ALA A 130 2.80 2.49 -13.59
N TRP A 131 2.43 2.32 -12.32
CA TRP A 131 1.47 1.29 -11.89
C TRP A 131 0.04 1.84 -11.75
N ASP A 132 -0.17 3.16 -11.85
CA ASP A 132 -1.46 3.79 -11.57
C ASP A 132 -2.60 3.23 -12.44
N GLU A 133 -2.37 3.09 -13.74
CA GLU A 133 -3.34 2.52 -14.67
C GLU A 133 -3.66 1.04 -14.37
N HIS A 134 -2.66 0.28 -13.90
CA HIS A 134 -2.81 -1.15 -13.64
C HIS A 134 -3.62 -1.43 -12.38
N TRP A 135 -3.30 -0.76 -11.27
CA TRP A 135 -4.04 -0.99 -10.03
C TRP A 135 -5.51 -0.57 -10.13
N ARG A 136 -5.82 0.48 -10.89
CA ARG A 136 -7.20 0.95 -11.14
C ARG A 136 -8.03 -0.08 -11.91
N ARG A 137 -7.40 -0.94 -12.71
CA ARG A 137 -8.08 -2.07 -13.38
C ARG A 137 -8.38 -3.22 -12.43
N VAL A 138 -7.60 -3.38 -11.36
CA VAL A 138 -7.81 -4.42 -10.35
C VAL A 138 -8.89 -3.98 -9.35
N VAL A 139 -8.79 -2.75 -8.87
CA VAL A 139 -9.74 -2.16 -7.92
C VAL A 139 -10.20 -0.82 -8.48
N ASP A 140 -11.46 -0.79 -8.96
CA ASP A 140 -12.05 0.47 -9.41
C ASP A 140 -12.23 1.42 -8.22
N PRO A 141 -11.53 2.57 -8.23
CA PRO A 141 -11.61 3.54 -7.14
C PRO A 141 -12.90 4.35 -7.14
N GLU A 142 -13.66 4.37 -8.24
CA GLU A 142 -14.84 5.21 -8.38
C GLU A 142 -15.91 4.82 -7.35
N GLY A 143 -16.39 5.81 -6.61
CA GLY A 143 -17.38 5.61 -5.55
C GLY A 143 -16.88 4.81 -4.34
N LEU A 144 -15.63 4.33 -4.35
CA LEU A 144 -15.03 3.61 -3.22
C LEU A 144 -14.25 4.57 -2.30
N PHE A 145 -13.44 5.45 -2.86
CA PHE A 145 -12.61 6.36 -2.09
C PHE A 145 -13.05 7.81 -2.22
N LYS A 146 -12.95 8.55 -1.12
CA LYS A 146 -13.17 10.01 -1.06
C LYS A 146 -11.89 10.79 -1.35
N GLU A 147 -10.73 10.19 -1.07
CA GLU A 147 -9.41 10.78 -1.26
C GLU A 147 -8.39 9.70 -1.57
N LEU A 148 -7.40 10.04 -2.40
CA LEU A 148 -6.25 9.19 -2.73
C LEU A 148 -4.97 9.93 -2.33
N VAL A 149 -4.13 9.29 -1.51
CA VAL A 149 -2.81 9.81 -1.13
C VAL A 149 -1.76 8.81 -1.61
N MET A 150 -1.13 9.15 -2.73
CA MET A 150 -0.10 8.32 -3.35
C MET A 150 1.28 8.92 -3.06
N SER A 151 2.24 8.09 -2.64
CA SER A 151 3.58 8.55 -2.25
C SER A 151 4.26 9.34 -3.37
N PHE A 152 4.14 8.92 -4.62
CA PHE A 152 4.73 9.57 -5.77
C PHE A 152 4.18 10.98 -6.03
N GLU A 153 2.93 11.25 -5.65
CA GLU A 153 2.29 12.57 -5.83
C GLU A 153 2.68 13.55 -4.74
N VAL A 154 2.87 13.03 -3.51
CA VAL A 154 3.06 13.88 -2.33
C VAL A 154 4.52 14.01 -1.89
N GLY A 155 5.43 13.24 -2.53
CA GLY A 155 6.85 13.26 -2.22
C GLY A 155 7.21 12.74 -0.82
N SER A 156 6.33 11.95 -0.20
CA SER A 156 6.54 11.30 1.08
C SER A 156 5.83 9.94 1.07
N ARG A 157 6.40 8.96 1.75
CA ARG A 157 5.94 7.58 1.75
C ARG A 157 5.72 7.05 3.17
N LYS A 158 4.89 6.03 3.34
CA LYS A 158 4.80 5.29 4.60
C LYS A 158 6.15 4.60 4.89
N PRO A 159 6.66 4.61 6.11
CA PRO A 159 6.06 5.11 7.36
C PRO A 159 6.41 6.57 7.71
N GLU A 160 6.87 7.38 6.79
CA GLU A 160 7.24 8.77 7.05
C GLU A 160 6.04 9.60 7.50
N THR A 161 6.24 10.50 8.47
CA THR A 161 5.17 11.34 9.03
C THR A 161 4.53 12.26 7.97
N GLY A 162 5.29 12.62 6.92
CA GLY A 162 4.84 13.52 5.87
C GLY A 162 3.56 13.07 5.17
N ILE A 163 3.46 11.78 4.82
CA ILE A 163 2.30 11.25 4.09
C ILE A 163 1.01 11.33 4.94
N PHE A 164 1.10 11.09 6.25
CA PHE A 164 -0.04 11.19 7.17
C PHE A 164 -0.50 12.64 7.33
N ARG A 165 0.44 13.60 7.42
CA ARG A 165 0.11 15.04 7.46
C ARG A 165 -0.62 15.50 6.22
N VAL A 166 -0.19 15.06 5.03
CA VAL A 166 -0.89 15.38 3.78
C VAL A 166 -2.34 14.89 3.82
N ALA A 167 -2.58 13.68 4.32
CA ALA A 167 -3.94 13.15 4.46
C ALA A 167 -4.79 13.98 5.45
N GLU A 168 -4.22 14.39 6.57
CA GLU A 168 -4.86 15.28 7.55
C GLU A 168 -5.20 16.63 6.94
N GLU A 169 -4.24 17.26 6.23
CA GLU A 169 -4.43 18.56 5.57
C GLU A 169 -5.50 18.53 4.48
N ARG A 170 -5.55 17.46 3.68
CA ARG A 170 -6.53 17.32 2.60
C ARG A 170 -7.95 17.06 3.11
N THR A 171 -8.09 16.42 4.26
CA THR A 171 -9.40 15.97 4.76
C THR A 171 -9.90 16.75 5.98
N GLY A 172 -9.01 17.40 6.72
CA GLY A 172 -9.32 18.12 7.96
C GLY A 172 -9.60 17.21 9.15
N PHE A 173 -9.39 15.89 9.05
CA PHE A 173 -9.49 14.99 10.19
C PHE A 173 -8.28 15.13 11.11
N LEU A 174 -8.52 15.01 12.42
CA LEU A 174 -7.45 14.98 13.41
C LEU A 174 -6.81 13.59 13.45
N PRO A 175 -5.52 13.48 13.84
CA PRO A 175 -4.81 12.20 13.89
C PRO A 175 -5.59 11.08 14.59
N HIS A 176 -6.13 11.34 15.77
CA HIS A 176 -6.89 10.35 16.56
C HIS A 176 -8.26 9.96 15.97
N GLU A 177 -8.74 10.68 14.95
CA GLU A 177 -9.95 10.34 14.20
C GLU A 177 -9.65 9.43 12.99
N CYS A 178 -8.36 9.18 12.70
CA CYS A 178 -7.91 8.40 11.56
C CYS A 178 -7.44 7.01 11.97
N VAL A 179 -7.69 6.01 11.11
CA VAL A 179 -7.11 4.67 11.21
C VAL A 179 -6.48 4.27 9.88
N LEU A 180 -5.26 3.74 9.92
CA LEU A 180 -4.61 3.09 8.78
C LEU A 180 -4.81 1.58 8.86
N ILE A 181 -5.13 0.95 7.73
CA ILE A 181 -5.12 -0.51 7.56
C ILE A 181 -4.04 -0.86 6.54
N ASP A 182 -3.00 -1.59 6.96
CA ASP A 182 -1.80 -1.85 6.16
C ASP A 182 -1.24 -3.24 6.52
N ASP A 183 -0.74 -4.00 5.54
CA ASP A 183 -0.15 -5.33 5.75
C ASP A 183 1.30 -5.28 6.25
N ILE A 184 1.91 -4.10 6.28
CA ILE A 184 3.28 -3.88 6.74
C ILE A 184 3.28 -3.22 8.12
N GLU A 185 3.68 -3.96 9.16
CA GLU A 185 3.70 -3.45 10.53
C GLU A 185 4.56 -2.18 10.69
N LYS A 186 5.63 -2.01 9.91
CA LYS A 186 6.44 -0.78 9.90
C LYS A 186 5.58 0.45 9.54
N ASN A 187 4.64 0.32 8.60
CA ASN A 187 3.73 1.39 8.20
C ASN A 187 2.70 1.67 9.30
N CYS A 188 2.16 0.62 9.91
CA CYS A 188 1.27 0.74 11.08
C CYS A 188 1.95 1.45 12.24
N ALA A 189 3.21 1.13 12.52
CA ALA A 189 3.99 1.81 13.53
C ALA A 189 4.19 3.31 13.21
N GLY A 190 4.43 3.65 11.93
CA GLY A 190 4.51 5.03 11.47
C GLY A 190 3.20 5.80 11.68
N ALA A 191 2.05 5.19 11.37
CA ALA A 191 0.74 5.76 11.62
C ALA A 191 0.51 6.04 13.12
N ARG A 192 0.85 5.09 13.98
CA ARG A 192 0.76 5.27 15.44
C ARG A 192 1.67 6.40 15.95
N GLN A 193 2.88 6.53 15.40
CA GLN A 193 3.79 7.66 15.70
C GLN A 193 3.23 9.01 15.27
N ALA A 194 2.45 9.04 14.18
CA ALA A 194 1.72 10.23 13.74
C ALA A 194 0.46 10.52 14.59
N GLY A 195 0.13 9.66 15.55
CA GLY A 195 -1.06 9.82 16.41
C GLY A 195 -2.33 9.18 15.85
N TRP A 196 -2.23 8.41 14.79
CA TRP A 196 -3.33 7.64 14.20
C TRP A 196 -3.55 6.31 14.92
N HIS A 197 -4.74 5.76 14.78
CA HIS A 197 -4.94 4.32 14.98
C HIS A 197 -4.34 3.54 13.80
N ALA A 198 -3.99 2.27 14.03
CA ALA A 198 -3.53 1.40 12.95
C ALA A 198 -3.90 -0.05 13.21
N ILE A 199 -4.38 -0.72 12.17
CA ILE A 199 -4.68 -2.15 12.12
C ILE A 199 -3.69 -2.81 11.18
N HIS A 200 -2.90 -3.76 11.73
CA HIS A 200 -2.05 -4.60 10.90
C HIS A 200 -2.91 -5.65 10.22
N PHE A 201 -3.06 -5.52 8.91
CA PHE A 201 -3.91 -6.38 8.09
C PHE A 201 -3.27 -7.76 7.92
N THR A 202 -3.97 -8.81 8.34
CA THR A 202 -3.57 -10.20 8.11
C THR A 202 -4.57 -10.93 7.21
N ASP A 203 -5.85 -10.64 7.39
CA ASP A 203 -6.95 -11.13 6.55
C ASP A 203 -8.18 -10.20 6.70
N PRO A 204 -9.14 -10.28 5.76
CA PRO A 204 -10.32 -9.42 5.79
C PRO A 204 -11.18 -9.57 7.05
N ALA A 205 -11.34 -10.77 7.59
CA ALA A 205 -12.22 -11.01 8.74
C ALA A 205 -11.65 -10.39 10.00
N GLN A 206 -10.34 -10.53 10.23
CA GLN A 206 -9.63 -9.88 11.33
C GLN A 206 -9.76 -8.35 11.20
N ALA A 207 -9.43 -7.79 10.04
CA ALA A 207 -9.43 -6.34 9.84
C ALA A 207 -10.83 -5.73 10.00
N ILE A 208 -11.87 -6.40 9.49
CA ILE A 208 -13.28 -5.99 9.66
C ILE A 208 -13.67 -5.97 11.14
N SER A 209 -13.32 -7.00 11.89
CA SER A 209 -13.64 -7.10 13.32
C SER A 209 -12.99 -5.97 14.11
N GLU A 210 -11.68 -5.74 13.92
CA GLU A 210 -10.95 -4.69 14.63
C GLU A 210 -11.44 -3.29 14.23
N LEU A 211 -11.72 -3.07 12.94
CA LEU A 211 -12.23 -1.80 12.45
C LEU A 211 -13.62 -1.48 13.01
N ASN A 212 -14.52 -2.45 13.04
CA ASN A 212 -15.86 -2.27 13.61
C ASN A 212 -15.79 -1.91 15.10
N ALA A 213 -14.88 -2.52 15.85
CA ALA A 213 -14.66 -2.17 17.26
C ALA A 213 -14.20 -0.71 17.43
N LEU A 214 -13.28 -0.22 16.55
CA LEU A 214 -12.83 1.18 16.55
C LEU A 214 -13.92 2.17 16.16
N LEU A 215 -14.78 1.80 15.21
CA LEU A 215 -15.90 2.63 14.74
C LEU A 215 -17.06 2.64 15.75
N GLY A 216 -17.04 1.76 16.77
CA GLY A 216 -18.13 1.63 17.73
C GLY A 216 -19.38 0.95 17.15
N ALA A 217 -19.23 0.22 16.04
CA ALA A 217 -20.31 -0.45 15.34
C ALA A 217 -20.82 -1.74 16.05
N ASP A 218 -20.11 -2.21 17.08
CA ASP A 218 -20.47 -3.40 17.87
C ASP A 218 -21.42 -3.09 19.05
N ARG A 219 -22.08 -1.92 19.07
CA ARG A 219 -23.17 -1.71 20.05
C ARG A 219 -24.43 -2.34 19.46
N PRO A 220 -24.97 -3.42 20.08
CA PRO A 220 -26.32 -3.88 19.74
C PRO A 220 -27.30 -2.73 20.02
N GLU A 221 -28.22 -2.49 19.08
CA GLU A 221 -29.38 -1.61 19.26
C GLU A 221 -30.23 -1.99 20.47
#